data_44a41d0db7320615d458c49b24472f7a
#
_entry.id   44a41d0db7320615d458c49b24472f7a
#
_cell.length_a   1.000
_cell.length_b   1.000
_cell.length_c   1.000
_cell.angle_alpha   90.00
_cell.angle_beta   90.00
_cell.angle_gamma   90.00
#
_symmetry.space_group_name_H-M   'P 1'
#
loop_
_entity.id
_entity.type
_entity.pdbx_description
1 polymer ?
#
loop_
_entity_poly.entity_id
_entity_poly.type
_entity_poly.pdbx_seq_one_letter_code
_entity_poly.pdbx_strand_id
1 'polypeptide(L)'
;MKKGNLKNWKTDGSEELELFFAQRLNELLFDYTLDSYKYYALNINLLLIEALKRINKVKNDLTEDLNLKDIVDEINLKAKADIVSKSILGHKYQIYFPLKIENNKSKFRIDLEILSNKLSLNQIIPQLFKLIEKELNSGSKINLNILASQLITALINVGFHQSYIYHQVNFYFFGGRLQKHRSLSHFFKYFEPQKKEFEVYIKVSDSFNEIKELCSKYKLEIISELKLENCNQKANEFIVSKNENEVFARCKEIKAYDSQSARLIAINLLNVLASFFSYFHHKNPPTIDSTAVIFNENKHFVIEPTTSPMAKGEDMSHKSAAEMLEAFMKKFTPTNSTRLKFNRAVNLHSLAIQSDSNENRLLNLWITYETLFGTGKTTTVVHIINSLSHITSLKYFEKIFNELSKSINAWNKEEFEKIKKLTNENSETKAICSFCISSNYENERKTLYSKLNEFPLLRFRIDNLNKNLGSTKKIVSFD
;
A
#
# COMPACT_ATOMS: atom_id res chain seq x y z
N MET A 1 10.35 12.12 -1.19
CA MET A 1 9.51 12.54 -0.03
C MET A 1 8.67 13.75 -0.45
N LYS A 2 7.36 13.75 -0.25
CA LYS A 2 6.52 14.93 -0.48
C LYS A 2 6.69 15.90 0.68
N LYS A 3 7.07 17.16 0.40
CA LYS A 3 7.08 18.21 1.42
C LYS A 3 5.62 18.54 1.75
N GLY A 4 5.15 18.19 2.95
CA GLY A 4 3.88 18.68 3.47
C GLY A 4 3.96 20.20 3.71
N ASN A 5 2.81 20.84 3.91
CA ASN A 5 2.78 22.25 4.32
C ASN A 5 3.26 22.37 5.78
N LEU A 6 4.46 22.89 6.00
CA LEU A 6 5.08 23.01 7.31
C LEU A 6 4.80 24.34 8.01
N LYS A 7 4.04 25.26 7.38
CA LYS A 7 3.79 26.61 7.92
C LYS A 7 3.22 26.63 9.35
N ASN A 8 2.51 25.60 9.75
CA ASN A 8 1.87 25.50 11.05
C ASN A 8 2.70 24.75 12.10
N TRP A 9 3.88 24.24 11.73
CA TRP A 9 4.74 23.48 12.63
C TRP A 9 5.81 24.36 13.26
N LYS A 10 6.11 24.12 14.53
CA LYS A 10 7.19 24.81 15.22
C LYS A 10 8.54 24.27 14.81
N THR A 11 9.50 25.15 14.61
CA THR A 11 10.88 24.81 14.22
C THR A 11 11.82 24.58 15.40
N ASP A 12 11.34 24.80 16.65
CA ASP A 12 12.10 24.67 17.89
C ASP A 12 12.29 23.20 18.36
N GLY A 13 11.74 22.22 17.62
CA GLY A 13 11.82 20.82 17.96
C GLY A 13 10.79 20.33 18.99
N SER A 14 9.96 21.24 19.55
CA SER A 14 8.95 20.86 20.55
C SER A 14 7.86 19.91 20.01
N GLU A 15 7.64 19.87 18.69
CA GLU A 15 6.67 19.03 17.99
C GLU A 15 7.36 17.97 17.11
N GLU A 16 8.59 17.58 17.43
CA GLU A 16 9.39 16.70 16.56
C GLU A 16 8.80 15.31 16.39
N LEU A 17 8.23 14.71 17.43
CA LEU A 17 7.66 13.36 17.37
C LEU A 17 6.35 13.34 16.60
N GLU A 18 5.51 14.35 16.77
CA GLU A 18 4.27 14.52 16.03
C GLU A 18 4.56 14.76 14.54
N LEU A 19 5.53 15.61 14.23
CA LEU A 19 5.95 15.88 12.86
C LEU A 19 6.55 14.63 12.22
N PHE A 20 7.38 13.88 12.94
CA PHE A 20 7.90 12.59 12.49
C PHE A 20 6.78 11.62 12.15
N PHE A 21 5.81 11.48 13.04
CA PHE A 21 4.66 10.59 12.85
C PHE A 21 3.81 11.01 11.65
N ALA A 22 3.51 12.31 11.52
CA ALA A 22 2.78 12.87 10.39
C ALA A 22 3.49 12.62 9.05
N GLN A 23 4.80 12.90 8.99
CA GLN A 23 5.62 12.63 7.80
C GLN A 23 5.67 11.15 7.47
N ARG A 24 5.72 10.27 8.48
CA ARG A 24 5.73 8.82 8.27
C ARG A 24 4.40 8.31 7.73
N LEU A 25 3.27 8.76 8.27
CA LEU A 25 1.96 8.42 7.74
C LEU A 25 1.79 8.90 6.29
N ASN A 26 2.16 10.15 6.02
CA ASN A 26 2.09 10.72 4.67
C ASN A 26 2.90 9.88 3.68
N GLU A 27 4.10 9.47 4.06
CA GLU A 27 4.97 8.68 3.21
C GLU A 27 4.43 7.27 2.95
N LEU A 28 3.92 6.58 3.97
CA LEU A 28 3.33 5.27 3.79
C LEU A 28 2.14 5.27 2.83
N LEU A 29 1.42 6.40 2.78
CA LEU A 29 0.19 6.56 2.00
C LEU A 29 0.39 7.23 0.63
N PHE A 30 1.51 7.93 0.44
CA PHE A 30 1.78 8.62 -0.83
C PHE A 30 2.29 7.63 -1.88
N ASP A 31 1.57 7.55 -2.98
CA ASP A 31 1.73 6.53 -4.01
C ASP A 31 3.13 6.41 -4.63
N TYR A 32 3.90 7.49 -4.60
CA TYR A 32 5.22 7.56 -5.25
C TYR A 32 6.40 7.39 -4.29
N THR A 33 6.17 6.90 -3.08
CA THR A 33 7.24 6.64 -2.12
C THR A 33 7.65 5.18 -2.08
N LEU A 34 8.89 4.94 -1.66
CA LEU A 34 9.44 3.59 -1.53
C LEU A 34 8.61 2.68 -0.63
N ASP A 35 8.01 3.24 0.42
CA ASP A 35 7.33 2.47 1.47
C ASP A 35 5.81 2.35 1.27
N SER A 36 5.26 2.93 0.20
CA SER A 36 3.81 2.95 -0.05
C SER A 36 3.17 1.57 -0.26
N TYR A 37 3.96 0.51 -0.53
CA TYR A 37 3.47 -0.86 -0.66
C TYR A 37 3.35 -1.61 0.68
N LYS A 38 3.98 -1.12 1.75
CA LYS A 38 4.11 -1.87 3.02
C LYS A 38 2.78 -2.11 3.75
N TYR A 39 1.81 -1.25 3.56
CA TYR A 39 0.51 -1.36 4.24
C TYR A 39 -0.43 -2.42 3.64
N TYR A 40 -0.13 -2.94 2.47
CA TYR A 40 -0.90 -4.05 1.87
C TYR A 40 -0.62 -5.41 2.52
N ALA A 41 0.38 -5.50 3.41
CA ALA A 41 0.64 -6.71 4.15
C ALA A 41 -0.52 -7.06 5.08
N LEU A 42 -0.74 -8.35 5.30
CA LEU A 42 -1.71 -8.82 6.28
C LEU A 42 -1.23 -8.51 7.70
N ASN A 43 -2.15 -8.13 8.58
CA ASN A 43 -1.88 -8.05 10.01
C ASN A 43 -2.01 -9.44 10.66
N ILE A 44 -1.61 -9.56 11.94
CA ILE A 44 -1.67 -10.84 12.66
C ILE A 44 -3.10 -11.40 12.69
N ASN A 45 -4.12 -10.56 12.86
CA ASN A 45 -5.51 -11.03 12.88
C ASN A 45 -5.91 -11.72 11.58
N LEU A 46 -5.62 -11.12 10.42
CA LEU A 46 -5.96 -11.71 9.13
C LEU A 46 -5.15 -12.96 8.83
N LEU A 47 -3.88 -13.02 9.24
CA LEU A 47 -3.06 -14.22 9.13
C LEU A 47 -3.60 -15.37 10.01
N LEU A 48 -4.10 -15.07 11.21
CA LEU A 48 -4.78 -16.06 12.05
C LEU A 48 -6.07 -16.59 11.40
N ILE A 49 -6.85 -15.71 10.77
CA ILE A 49 -8.04 -16.09 10.01
C ILE A 49 -7.67 -16.96 8.80
N GLU A 50 -6.57 -16.65 8.12
CA GLU A 50 -6.05 -17.45 7.01
C GLU A 50 -5.61 -18.84 7.49
N ALA A 51 -4.87 -18.93 8.60
CA ALA A 51 -4.50 -20.20 9.23
C ALA A 51 -5.74 -21.04 9.57
N LEU A 52 -6.77 -20.44 10.16
CA LEU A 52 -8.04 -21.12 10.46
C LEU A 52 -8.73 -21.65 9.22
N LYS A 53 -8.77 -20.85 8.13
CA LYS A 53 -9.32 -21.30 6.85
C LYS A 53 -8.50 -22.45 6.25
N ARG A 54 -7.18 -22.44 6.41
CA ARG A 54 -6.30 -23.50 5.93
C ARG A 54 -6.52 -24.78 6.70
N ILE A 55 -6.56 -24.76 8.04
CA ILE A 55 -6.83 -25.91 8.88
C ILE A 55 -8.11 -26.64 8.48
N ASN A 56 -9.18 -25.91 8.16
CA ASN A 56 -10.43 -26.52 7.73
C ASN A 56 -10.31 -27.32 6.42
N LYS A 57 -9.35 -26.98 5.56
CA LYS A 57 -9.10 -27.67 4.28
C LYS A 57 -8.12 -28.84 4.37
N VAL A 58 -7.29 -28.90 5.42
CA VAL A 58 -6.30 -29.98 5.60
C VAL A 58 -7.01 -31.24 6.03
N LYS A 59 -6.83 -32.33 5.28
CA LYS A 59 -7.42 -33.66 5.58
C LYS A 59 -6.48 -34.55 6.40
N ASN A 60 -5.17 -34.40 6.18
CA ASN A 60 -4.12 -35.21 6.81
C ASN A 60 -3.50 -34.49 8.02
N ASP A 61 -2.31 -34.89 8.43
CA ASP A 61 -1.56 -34.25 9.51
C ASP A 61 -1.27 -32.78 9.20
N LEU A 62 -1.55 -31.92 10.18
CA LEU A 62 -1.31 -30.47 10.04
C LEU A 62 0.18 -30.15 9.92
N THR A 63 1.05 -30.95 10.52
CA THR A 63 2.51 -30.75 10.52
C THR A 63 3.15 -31.01 9.16
N GLU A 64 2.47 -31.74 8.26
CA GLU A 64 2.92 -32.02 6.92
C GLU A 64 2.42 -30.97 5.90
N ASP A 65 1.48 -30.09 6.28
CA ASP A 65 0.94 -29.09 5.38
C ASP A 65 1.88 -27.87 5.27
N LEU A 66 2.61 -27.79 4.13
CA LEU A 66 3.58 -26.73 3.86
C LEU A 66 2.94 -25.35 3.86
N ASN A 67 1.73 -25.18 3.31
CA ASN A 67 1.08 -23.88 3.29
C ASN A 67 0.70 -23.41 4.69
N LEU A 68 0.26 -24.31 5.56
CA LEU A 68 -0.02 -23.97 6.96
C LEU A 68 1.26 -23.56 7.68
N LYS A 69 2.37 -24.26 7.41
CA LYS A 69 3.68 -23.94 7.96
C LYS A 69 4.13 -22.55 7.56
N ASP A 70 4.04 -22.21 6.27
CA ASP A 70 4.41 -20.88 5.76
C ASP A 70 3.57 -19.77 6.43
N ILE A 71 2.26 -19.97 6.59
CA ILE A 71 1.38 -19.02 7.29
C ILE A 71 1.81 -18.85 8.77
N VAL A 72 2.09 -19.94 9.47
CA VAL A 72 2.53 -19.90 10.87
C VAL A 72 3.90 -19.22 11.02
N ASP A 73 4.83 -19.47 10.10
CA ASP A 73 6.13 -18.80 10.08
C ASP A 73 5.98 -17.29 9.85
N GLU A 74 5.07 -16.86 8.95
CA GLU A 74 4.75 -15.45 8.76
C GLU A 74 4.11 -14.82 10.01
N ILE A 75 3.17 -15.50 10.66
CA ILE A 75 2.60 -15.05 11.95
C ILE A 75 3.70 -14.82 12.97
N ASN A 76 4.61 -15.77 13.13
CA ASN A 76 5.70 -15.68 14.08
C ASN A 76 6.69 -14.55 13.75
N LEU A 77 7.00 -14.35 12.47
CA LEU A 77 7.84 -13.24 12.01
C LEU A 77 7.19 -11.88 12.34
N LYS A 78 5.91 -11.72 12.04
CA LYS A 78 5.14 -10.49 12.33
C LYS A 78 5.05 -10.25 13.85
N ALA A 79 4.76 -11.29 14.63
CA ALA A 79 4.63 -11.19 16.08
C ALA A 79 5.89 -10.64 16.76
N LYS A 80 7.08 -11.01 16.31
CA LYS A 80 8.36 -10.52 16.89
C LYS A 80 8.43 -9.00 16.99
N ALA A 81 7.93 -8.28 15.97
CA ALA A 81 7.96 -6.82 15.89
C ALA A 81 6.64 -6.16 16.32
N ASP A 82 5.60 -6.93 16.65
CA ASP A 82 4.27 -6.40 16.93
C ASP A 82 4.14 -5.88 18.36
N ILE A 83 4.23 -4.57 18.50
CA ILE A 83 4.07 -3.87 19.78
C ILE A 83 2.63 -3.96 20.28
N VAL A 84 1.65 -3.96 19.38
CA VAL A 84 0.22 -3.95 19.72
C VAL A 84 -0.20 -5.29 20.29
N SER A 85 0.14 -6.39 19.63
CA SER A 85 -0.16 -7.75 20.13
C SER A 85 0.50 -8.01 21.48
N LYS A 86 1.75 -7.55 21.65
CA LYS A 86 2.44 -7.61 22.96
C LYS A 86 1.68 -6.85 24.04
N SER A 87 1.17 -5.68 23.71
CA SER A 87 0.41 -4.86 24.66
C SER A 87 -0.96 -5.45 25.01
N ILE A 88 -1.68 -6.01 24.04
CA ILE A 88 -3.00 -6.63 24.25
C ILE A 88 -2.86 -7.92 25.10
N LEU A 89 -1.88 -8.76 24.78
CA LEU A 89 -1.71 -10.05 25.43
C LEU A 89 -0.94 -9.97 26.76
N GLY A 90 -0.14 -8.91 26.97
CA GLY A 90 0.65 -8.71 28.17
C GLY A 90 1.57 -9.91 28.48
N HIS A 91 1.57 -10.37 29.74
CA HIS A 91 2.36 -11.54 30.17
C HIS A 91 2.00 -12.84 29.44
N LYS A 92 0.78 -12.96 28.90
CA LYS A 92 0.34 -14.12 28.11
C LYS A 92 0.94 -14.17 26.71
N TYR A 93 1.62 -13.13 26.25
CA TYR A 93 2.23 -13.11 24.93
C TYR A 93 3.18 -14.29 24.69
N GLN A 94 4.02 -14.62 25.68
CA GLN A 94 4.98 -15.72 25.59
C GLN A 94 4.33 -17.11 25.59
N ILE A 95 3.05 -17.22 26.01
CA ILE A 95 2.29 -18.47 25.96
C ILE A 95 1.85 -18.76 24.52
N TYR A 96 1.50 -17.71 23.78
CA TYR A 96 0.98 -17.85 22.41
C TYR A 96 2.08 -17.79 21.34
N PHE A 97 3.17 -17.06 21.58
CA PHE A 97 4.23 -16.87 20.59
C PHE A 97 5.60 -17.32 21.10
N PRO A 98 6.40 -18.04 20.26
CA PRO A 98 6.10 -18.41 18.87
C PRO A 98 5.02 -19.50 18.78
N LEU A 99 4.12 -19.31 17.83
CA LEU A 99 3.06 -20.26 17.52
C LEU A 99 3.67 -21.55 16.96
N LYS A 100 3.24 -22.72 17.47
CA LYS A 100 3.69 -24.03 17.00
C LYS A 100 2.50 -24.84 16.49
N ILE A 101 2.67 -25.50 15.36
CA ILE A 101 1.64 -26.40 14.82
C ILE A 101 1.56 -27.62 15.73
N GLU A 102 0.38 -27.89 16.25
CA GLU A 102 0.12 -29.06 17.10
C GLU A 102 -0.52 -30.18 16.29
N ASN A 103 -0.20 -31.43 16.63
CA ASN A 103 -0.78 -32.62 15.99
C ASN A 103 -2.29 -32.75 16.26
N ASN A 104 -2.77 -32.24 17.41
CA ASN A 104 -4.19 -32.21 17.72
C ASN A 104 -4.87 -31.04 17.00
N LYS A 105 -5.47 -31.34 15.84
CA LYS A 105 -6.16 -30.36 14.97
C LYS A 105 -7.23 -29.55 15.73
N SER A 106 -8.03 -30.20 16.55
CA SER A 106 -9.13 -29.55 17.30
C SER A 106 -8.59 -28.57 18.33
N LYS A 107 -7.55 -28.96 19.08
CA LYS A 107 -6.91 -28.09 20.06
C LYS A 107 -6.25 -26.88 19.37
N PHE A 108 -5.44 -27.12 18.36
CA PHE A 108 -4.75 -26.05 17.62
C PHE A 108 -5.72 -25.05 16.99
N ARG A 109 -6.85 -25.53 16.45
CA ARG A 109 -7.92 -24.68 15.94
C ARG A 109 -8.52 -23.79 17.03
N ILE A 110 -8.85 -24.35 18.19
CA ILE A 110 -9.41 -23.60 19.34
C ILE A 110 -8.43 -22.53 19.80
N ASP A 111 -7.15 -22.83 19.91
CA ASP A 111 -6.11 -21.88 20.34
C ASP A 111 -6.00 -20.71 19.34
N LEU A 112 -6.06 -20.99 18.02
CA LEU A 112 -6.08 -19.94 16.99
C LEU A 112 -7.37 -19.11 17.04
N GLU A 113 -8.54 -19.70 17.27
CA GLU A 113 -9.82 -18.99 17.42
C GLU A 113 -9.78 -18.04 18.63
N ILE A 114 -9.28 -18.51 19.78
CA ILE A 114 -9.09 -17.67 20.97
C ILE A 114 -8.14 -16.51 20.68
N LEU A 115 -7.02 -16.79 20.03
CA LEU A 115 -6.02 -15.78 19.70
C LEU A 115 -6.55 -14.76 18.69
N SER A 116 -7.26 -15.22 17.66
CA SER A 116 -7.90 -14.36 16.65
C SER A 116 -8.94 -13.42 17.28
N ASN A 117 -9.74 -13.91 18.21
CA ASN A 117 -10.72 -13.08 18.93
C ASN A 117 -10.04 -12.02 19.81
N LYS A 118 -8.97 -12.40 20.53
CA LYS A 118 -8.18 -11.47 21.37
C LYS A 118 -7.49 -10.39 20.54
N LEU A 119 -7.00 -10.75 19.35
CA LEU A 119 -6.32 -9.85 18.41
C LEU A 119 -7.25 -9.41 17.27
N SER A 120 -8.55 -9.30 17.55
CA SER A 120 -9.51 -8.76 16.56
C SER A 120 -9.22 -7.29 16.25
N LEU A 121 -9.59 -6.83 15.05
CA LEU A 121 -9.39 -5.43 14.63
C LEU A 121 -10.07 -4.44 15.57
N ASN A 122 -11.20 -4.83 16.16
CA ASN A 122 -11.90 -4.03 17.18
C ASN A 122 -11.09 -3.84 18.48
N GLN A 123 -10.15 -4.74 18.79
CA GLN A 123 -9.23 -4.60 19.92
C GLN A 123 -7.93 -3.91 19.49
N ILE A 124 -7.42 -4.24 18.32
CA ILE A 124 -6.15 -3.71 17.78
C ILE A 124 -6.22 -2.20 17.58
N ILE A 125 -7.27 -1.68 16.93
CA ILE A 125 -7.34 -0.25 16.56
C ILE A 125 -7.38 0.68 17.78
N PRO A 126 -8.23 0.47 18.79
CA PRO A 126 -8.19 1.31 20.00
C PRO A 126 -6.86 1.22 20.75
N GLN A 127 -6.22 0.03 20.75
CA GLN A 127 -4.92 -0.13 21.39
C GLN A 127 -3.80 0.57 20.64
N LEU A 128 -3.85 0.58 19.29
CA LEU A 128 -2.96 1.37 18.45
C LEU A 128 -3.05 2.86 18.80
N PHE A 129 -4.25 3.41 18.92
CA PHE A 129 -4.46 4.81 19.27
C PHE A 129 -3.81 5.16 20.61
N LYS A 130 -4.06 4.34 21.65
CA LYS A 130 -3.46 4.53 22.98
C LYS A 130 -1.93 4.47 22.96
N LEU A 131 -1.36 3.51 22.22
CA LEU A 131 0.09 3.34 22.12
C LEU A 131 0.74 4.51 21.37
N ILE A 132 0.11 5.00 20.29
CA ILE A 132 0.61 6.15 19.53
C ILE A 132 0.61 7.40 20.42
N GLU A 133 -0.47 7.69 21.15
CA GLU A 133 -0.51 8.82 22.08
C GLU A 133 0.57 8.72 23.15
N LYS A 134 0.78 7.53 23.71
CA LYS A 134 1.84 7.29 24.70
C LYS A 134 3.22 7.56 24.12
N GLU A 135 3.53 7.01 22.93
CA GLU A 135 4.84 7.17 22.30
C GLU A 135 5.11 8.60 21.84
N LEU A 136 4.10 9.38 21.48
CA LEU A 136 4.25 10.80 21.14
C LEU A 136 4.62 11.66 22.37
N ASN A 137 4.19 11.27 23.56
CA ASN A 137 4.50 12.02 24.77
C ASN A 137 5.91 11.75 25.35
N SER A 138 6.45 10.56 25.13
CA SER A 138 7.71 10.16 25.81
C SER A 138 8.55 9.16 25.03
N GLY A 139 8.21 8.92 23.76
CA GLY A 139 8.60 7.68 23.13
C GLY A 139 9.69 7.75 22.09
N SER A 140 9.88 6.61 21.47
CA SER A 140 10.91 6.31 20.49
C SER A 140 10.38 6.47 19.07
N LYS A 141 11.13 7.14 18.20
CA LYS A 141 10.86 7.18 16.76
C LYS A 141 10.81 5.78 16.12
N ILE A 142 11.53 4.80 16.68
CA ILE A 142 11.50 3.41 16.24
C ILE A 142 10.09 2.84 16.49
N ASN A 143 9.56 3.01 17.71
CA ASN A 143 8.22 2.55 18.05
C ASN A 143 7.14 3.27 17.22
N LEU A 144 7.26 4.60 17.08
CA LEU A 144 6.33 5.37 16.23
C LEU A 144 6.36 4.94 14.77
N ASN A 145 7.53 4.60 14.23
CA ASN A 145 7.64 4.05 12.86
C ASN A 145 6.91 2.71 12.70
N ILE A 146 7.02 1.83 13.69
CA ILE A 146 6.31 0.54 13.71
C ILE A 146 4.81 0.77 13.84
N LEU A 147 4.39 1.59 14.81
CA LEU A 147 2.99 1.88 15.08
C LEU A 147 2.30 2.59 13.90
N ALA A 148 3.00 3.50 13.21
CA ALA A 148 2.48 4.13 12.00
C ALA A 148 2.19 3.11 10.90
N SER A 149 3.10 2.15 10.67
CA SER A 149 2.90 1.09 9.68
C SER A 149 1.75 0.16 10.08
N GLN A 150 1.67 -0.23 11.37
CA GLN A 150 0.59 -1.08 11.89
C GLN A 150 -0.77 -0.37 11.82
N LEU A 151 -0.83 0.93 12.08
CA LEU A 151 -2.05 1.72 11.98
C LEU A 151 -2.60 1.72 10.55
N ILE A 152 -1.78 2.07 9.56
CA ILE A 152 -2.22 2.11 8.17
C ILE A 152 -2.67 0.73 7.71
N THR A 153 -1.89 -0.32 8.01
CA THR A 153 -2.26 -1.70 7.70
C THR A 153 -3.60 -2.09 8.34
N ALA A 154 -3.80 -1.77 9.61
CA ALA A 154 -5.05 -2.10 10.32
C ALA A 154 -6.26 -1.36 9.73
N LEU A 155 -6.13 -0.06 9.42
CA LEU A 155 -7.20 0.73 8.83
C LEU A 155 -7.61 0.22 7.44
N ILE A 156 -6.63 -0.14 6.59
CA ILE A 156 -6.91 -0.72 5.27
C ILE A 156 -7.56 -2.09 5.40
N ASN A 157 -7.08 -2.91 6.33
CA ASN A 157 -7.64 -4.25 6.57
C ASN A 157 -9.07 -4.23 7.15
N VAL A 158 -9.45 -3.15 7.83
CA VAL A 158 -10.86 -2.90 8.23
C VAL A 158 -11.72 -2.56 7.02
N GLY A 159 -11.15 -1.88 6.02
CA GLY A 159 -11.83 -1.49 4.80
C GLY A 159 -11.85 0.01 4.51
N PHE A 160 -11.05 0.81 5.22
CA PHE A 160 -10.81 2.20 4.82
C PHE A 160 -9.95 2.26 3.57
N HIS A 161 -10.31 3.14 2.64
CA HIS A 161 -9.54 3.31 1.42
C HIS A 161 -8.27 4.14 1.68
N GLN A 162 -7.15 3.73 1.06
CA GLN A 162 -5.86 4.43 1.18
C GLN A 162 -5.96 5.94 0.92
N SER A 163 -6.64 6.34 -0.16
CA SER A 163 -6.78 7.76 -0.53
C SER A 163 -7.58 8.55 0.51
N TYR A 164 -8.57 7.93 1.14
CA TYR A 164 -9.30 8.56 2.25
C TYR A 164 -8.36 8.79 3.43
N ILE A 165 -7.62 7.76 3.86
CA ILE A 165 -6.67 7.87 4.97
C ILE A 165 -5.62 8.96 4.66
N TYR A 166 -5.06 8.96 3.44
CA TYR A 166 -4.11 9.98 2.99
C TYR A 166 -4.68 11.39 3.07
N HIS A 167 -5.94 11.57 2.64
CA HIS A 167 -6.62 12.86 2.71
C HIS A 167 -6.79 13.30 4.17
N GLN A 168 -7.24 12.43 5.07
CA GLN A 168 -7.40 12.75 6.48
C GLN A 168 -6.06 13.09 7.16
N VAL A 169 -4.98 12.37 6.84
CA VAL A 169 -3.63 12.68 7.34
C VAL A 169 -3.21 14.08 6.90
N ASN A 170 -3.35 14.42 5.61
CA ASN A 170 -2.98 15.75 5.12
C ASN A 170 -3.86 16.86 5.72
N PHE A 171 -5.18 16.63 5.80
CA PHE A 171 -6.12 17.59 6.36
C PHE A 171 -5.83 17.87 7.84
N TYR A 172 -5.53 16.83 8.62
CA TYR A 172 -5.31 16.96 10.05
C TYR A 172 -3.93 17.52 10.39
N PHE A 173 -2.87 16.90 9.88
CA PHE A 173 -1.50 17.23 10.26
C PHE A 173 -0.94 18.41 9.46
N PHE A 174 -1.22 18.50 8.17
CA PHE A 174 -0.67 19.53 7.30
C PHE A 174 -1.65 20.67 6.99
N GLY A 175 -2.93 20.51 7.35
CA GLY A 175 -3.96 21.56 7.31
C GLY A 175 -4.10 22.38 8.60
N GLY A 176 -3.19 22.21 9.59
CA GLY A 176 -3.16 22.98 10.84
C GLY A 176 -4.22 22.58 11.88
N ARG A 177 -4.87 21.41 11.71
CA ARG A 177 -5.89 20.95 12.67
C ARG A 177 -5.29 20.43 13.97
N LEU A 178 -4.12 19.80 13.91
CA LEU A 178 -3.40 19.35 15.11
C LEU A 178 -3.12 20.52 16.04
N GLN A 179 -2.57 21.62 15.51
CA GLN A 179 -2.24 22.83 16.30
C GLN A 179 -3.49 23.49 16.87
N LYS A 180 -4.64 23.40 16.18
CA LYS A 180 -5.93 23.90 16.68
C LYS A 180 -6.49 23.06 17.83
N HIS A 181 -6.45 21.74 17.68
CA HIS A 181 -7.10 20.82 18.64
C HIS A 181 -6.14 20.32 19.73
N ARG A 182 -4.83 20.33 19.49
CA ARG A 182 -3.77 19.86 20.40
C ARG A 182 -4.01 18.45 20.97
N SER A 183 -4.73 17.60 20.23
CA SER A 183 -5.06 16.24 20.65
C SER A 183 -5.31 15.34 19.43
N LEU A 184 -4.70 14.18 19.39
CA LEU A 184 -4.90 13.17 18.36
C LEU A 184 -6.27 12.50 18.41
N SER A 185 -7.00 12.62 19.51
CA SER A 185 -8.34 12.04 19.62
C SER A 185 -9.28 12.48 18.50
N HIS A 186 -9.14 13.73 18.01
CA HIS A 186 -9.91 14.23 16.86
C HIS A 186 -9.49 13.60 15.54
N PHE A 187 -8.20 13.25 15.39
CA PHE A 187 -7.72 12.51 14.21
C PHE A 187 -8.27 11.09 14.22
N PHE A 188 -8.26 10.42 15.36
CA PHE A 188 -8.75 9.04 15.47
C PHE A 188 -10.24 8.90 15.23
N LYS A 189 -11.06 9.94 15.51
CA LYS A 189 -12.50 9.95 15.21
C LYS A 189 -12.82 9.78 13.72
N TYR A 190 -11.90 10.17 12.80
CA TYR A 190 -12.10 9.91 11.37
C TYR A 190 -12.07 8.41 11.03
N PHE A 191 -11.53 7.57 11.92
CA PHE A 191 -11.30 6.15 11.71
C PHE A 191 -12.07 5.27 12.70
N GLU A 192 -13.17 5.77 13.23
CA GLU A 192 -14.10 4.94 13.99
C GLU A 192 -14.58 3.78 13.11
N PRO A 193 -14.48 2.50 13.56
CA PRO A 193 -14.78 1.35 12.73
C PRO A 193 -16.30 1.11 12.58
N GLN A 194 -17.04 2.17 12.27
CA GLN A 194 -18.48 2.13 12.02
C GLN A 194 -18.73 2.39 10.54
N LYS A 195 -19.43 1.46 9.89
CA LYS A 195 -19.87 1.64 8.51
C LYS A 195 -20.96 2.68 8.44
N LYS A 196 -20.82 3.58 7.48
CA LYS A 196 -21.82 4.58 7.09
C LYS A 196 -22.57 4.08 5.86
N GLU A 197 -23.76 4.57 5.66
CA GLU A 197 -24.57 4.29 4.48
C GLU A 197 -24.36 5.40 3.45
N PHE A 198 -24.09 5.00 2.22
CA PHE A 198 -23.87 5.90 1.09
C PHE A 198 -24.82 5.60 -0.04
N GLU A 199 -25.15 6.62 -0.79
CA GLU A 199 -25.79 6.52 -2.09
C GLU A 199 -24.80 6.95 -3.15
N VAL A 200 -24.61 6.12 -4.20
CA VAL A 200 -23.56 6.30 -5.20
C VAL A 200 -24.19 6.38 -6.58
N TYR A 201 -23.83 7.40 -7.35
CA TYR A 201 -24.25 7.60 -8.73
C TYR A 201 -23.07 7.48 -9.68
N ILE A 202 -23.20 6.62 -10.68
CA ILE A 202 -22.13 6.32 -11.65
C ILE A 202 -22.72 6.39 -13.06
N LYS A 203 -22.01 6.98 -14.02
CA LYS A 203 -22.38 6.90 -15.43
C LYS A 203 -22.06 5.52 -15.97
N VAL A 204 -22.99 4.92 -16.66
CA VAL A 204 -22.86 3.62 -17.29
C VAL A 204 -23.43 3.67 -18.72
N SER A 205 -23.00 2.76 -19.59
CA SER A 205 -23.58 2.68 -20.93
C SER A 205 -25.09 2.41 -20.89
N ASP A 206 -25.80 2.87 -21.90
CA ASP A 206 -27.25 2.70 -22.07
C ASP A 206 -27.68 1.22 -22.12
N SER A 207 -26.77 0.29 -22.47
CA SER A 207 -26.98 -1.15 -22.40
C SER A 207 -27.44 -1.67 -21.02
N PHE A 208 -27.20 -0.92 -19.95
CA PHE A 208 -27.73 -1.23 -18.61
C PHE A 208 -29.27 -1.12 -18.55
N ASN A 209 -29.93 -0.40 -19.49
CA ASN A 209 -31.37 -0.38 -19.57
C ASN A 209 -31.97 -1.78 -19.87
N GLU A 210 -31.27 -2.60 -20.66
CA GLU A 210 -31.70 -3.96 -21.03
C GLU A 210 -31.70 -4.91 -19.83
N ILE A 211 -30.91 -4.62 -18.80
CA ILE A 211 -30.81 -5.42 -17.57
C ILE A 211 -31.40 -4.71 -16.33
N LYS A 212 -32.27 -3.74 -16.54
CA LYS A 212 -32.84 -2.90 -15.46
C LYS A 212 -33.55 -3.73 -14.38
N GLU A 213 -34.26 -4.79 -14.77
CA GLU A 213 -34.92 -5.69 -13.83
C GLU A 213 -33.91 -6.47 -12.97
N LEU A 214 -32.80 -6.89 -13.57
CA LEU A 214 -31.71 -7.53 -12.84
C LEU A 214 -31.05 -6.54 -11.89
N CYS A 215 -30.78 -5.33 -12.33
CA CYS A 215 -30.22 -4.27 -11.50
C CYS A 215 -31.06 -4.01 -10.24
N SER A 216 -32.38 -3.99 -10.36
CA SER A 216 -33.29 -3.75 -9.23
C SER A 216 -33.16 -4.80 -8.12
N LYS A 217 -32.86 -6.07 -8.44
CA LYS A 217 -32.62 -7.15 -7.47
C LYS A 217 -31.36 -6.89 -6.61
N TYR A 218 -30.43 -6.10 -7.12
CA TYR A 218 -29.20 -5.71 -6.43
C TYR A 218 -29.27 -4.29 -5.82
N LYS A 219 -30.49 -3.74 -5.66
CA LYS A 219 -30.73 -2.37 -5.14
C LYS A 219 -30.09 -1.28 -6.01
N LEU A 220 -30.01 -1.54 -7.30
CA LEU A 220 -29.55 -0.61 -8.31
C LEU A 220 -30.73 -0.07 -9.11
N GLU A 221 -30.75 1.21 -9.34
CA GLU A 221 -31.76 1.89 -10.16
C GLU A 221 -31.09 2.55 -11.36
N ILE A 222 -31.58 2.27 -12.56
CA ILE A 222 -31.08 2.89 -13.79
C ILE A 222 -31.95 4.10 -14.11
N ILE A 223 -31.33 5.26 -14.23
CA ILE A 223 -32.00 6.57 -14.36
C ILE A 223 -31.46 7.27 -15.60
N SER A 224 -32.35 7.71 -16.48
CA SER A 224 -31.97 8.42 -17.71
C SER A 224 -31.52 9.87 -17.43
N GLU A 225 -32.19 10.55 -16.47
CA GLU A 225 -31.87 11.90 -16.05
C GLU A 225 -31.63 11.95 -14.55
N LEU A 226 -30.59 12.64 -14.13
CA LEU A 226 -30.25 12.82 -12.73
C LEU A 226 -30.42 14.28 -12.34
N LYS A 227 -31.33 14.54 -11.40
CA LYS A 227 -31.54 15.85 -10.78
C LYS A 227 -31.19 15.73 -9.31
N LEU A 228 -30.12 16.37 -8.89
CA LEU A 228 -29.69 16.37 -7.49
C LEU A 228 -29.79 17.80 -6.94
N GLU A 229 -30.32 17.91 -5.74
CA GLU A 229 -30.33 19.17 -4.99
C GLU A 229 -29.01 19.37 -4.23
N ASN A 230 -28.64 20.60 -3.96
CA ASN A 230 -27.44 20.96 -3.19
C ASN A 230 -26.13 20.38 -3.75
N CYS A 231 -25.99 20.34 -5.08
CA CYS A 231 -24.78 19.90 -5.73
C CYS A 231 -23.69 20.98 -5.73
N ASN A 232 -22.46 20.59 -5.53
CA ASN A 232 -21.33 21.46 -5.81
C ASN A 232 -21.09 21.55 -7.34
N GLN A 233 -20.30 22.52 -7.77
CA GLN A 233 -20.00 22.75 -9.18
C GLN A 233 -19.49 21.48 -9.89
N LYS A 234 -18.57 20.73 -9.27
CA LYS A 234 -18.02 19.48 -9.85
C LYS A 234 -19.09 18.41 -10.05
N ALA A 235 -20.06 18.27 -9.12
CA ALA A 235 -21.14 17.31 -9.28
C ALA A 235 -22.07 17.72 -10.44
N ASN A 236 -22.36 19.01 -10.60
CA ASN A 236 -23.13 19.51 -11.74
C ASN A 236 -22.37 19.27 -13.08
N GLU A 237 -21.06 19.54 -13.12
CA GLU A 237 -20.21 19.23 -14.28
C GLU A 237 -20.25 17.74 -14.63
N PHE A 238 -20.19 16.84 -13.65
CA PHE A 238 -20.30 15.40 -13.86
C PHE A 238 -21.68 15.02 -14.45
N ILE A 239 -22.76 15.60 -13.97
CA ILE A 239 -24.11 15.33 -14.48
C ILE A 239 -24.25 15.81 -15.93
N VAL A 240 -23.82 17.04 -16.21
CA VAL A 240 -23.92 17.64 -17.56
C VAL A 240 -23.02 16.95 -18.58
N SER A 241 -21.89 16.39 -18.15
CA SER A 241 -20.94 15.67 -19.02
C SER A 241 -21.42 14.28 -19.45
N LYS A 242 -22.69 13.91 -19.18
CA LYS A 242 -23.28 12.64 -19.65
C LYS A 242 -23.46 12.66 -21.18
N ASN A 243 -22.98 11.62 -21.85
CA ASN A 243 -23.18 11.42 -23.29
C ASN A 243 -24.57 10.85 -23.60
N GLU A 244 -24.98 10.92 -24.87
CA GLU A 244 -26.29 10.39 -25.31
C GLU A 244 -26.43 8.88 -25.05
N ASN A 245 -25.36 8.12 -25.19
CA ASN A 245 -25.31 6.66 -25.01
C ASN A 245 -25.00 6.25 -23.56
N GLU A 246 -25.21 7.14 -22.60
CA GLU A 246 -24.99 6.89 -21.18
C GLU A 246 -26.27 7.08 -20.39
N VAL A 247 -26.35 6.39 -19.27
CA VAL A 247 -27.37 6.54 -18.21
C VAL A 247 -26.71 6.58 -16.85
N PHE A 248 -27.44 6.90 -15.81
CA PHE A 248 -26.94 6.85 -14.44
C PHE A 248 -27.39 5.58 -13.74
N ALA A 249 -26.43 4.87 -13.11
CA ALA A 249 -26.71 3.82 -12.14
C ALA A 249 -26.68 4.42 -10.74
N ARG A 250 -27.81 4.35 -10.04
CA ARG A 250 -27.97 4.74 -8.65
C ARG A 250 -27.87 3.51 -7.76
N CYS A 251 -26.79 3.43 -6.96
CA CYS A 251 -26.56 2.34 -6.02
C CYS A 251 -26.97 2.79 -4.63
N LYS A 252 -28.04 2.19 -4.08
CA LYS A 252 -28.62 2.54 -2.77
C LYS A 252 -28.03 1.69 -1.65
N GLU A 253 -28.02 2.21 -0.43
CA GLU A 253 -27.67 1.48 0.80
C GLU A 253 -26.26 0.85 0.78
N ILE A 254 -25.29 1.52 0.14
CA ILE A 254 -23.91 1.05 0.14
C ILE A 254 -23.28 1.26 1.51
N LYS A 255 -23.01 0.18 2.24
CA LYS A 255 -22.39 0.24 3.57
C LYS A 255 -20.86 0.20 3.46
N ALA A 256 -20.20 1.32 3.72
CA ALA A 256 -18.75 1.47 3.64
C ALA A 256 -18.21 2.32 4.82
N TYR A 257 -16.91 2.29 5.02
CA TYR A 257 -16.24 3.10 6.04
C TYR A 257 -15.99 4.53 5.57
N ASP A 258 -15.82 4.71 4.27
CA ASP A 258 -15.56 6.01 3.63
C ASP A 258 -16.12 6.05 2.20
N SER A 259 -16.11 7.24 1.62
CA SER A 259 -16.68 7.49 0.29
C SER A 259 -15.91 6.80 -0.85
N GLN A 260 -14.58 6.67 -0.75
CA GLN A 260 -13.79 5.97 -1.76
C GLN A 260 -14.10 4.46 -1.75
N SER A 261 -14.22 3.89 -0.55
CA SER A 261 -14.64 2.50 -0.38
C SER A 261 -16.06 2.27 -0.90
N ALA A 262 -16.98 3.23 -0.67
CA ALA A 262 -18.34 3.16 -1.20
C ALA A 262 -18.36 3.15 -2.75
N ARG A 263 -17.56 4.02 -3.38
CA ARG A 263 -17.38 4.05 -4.84
C ARG A 263 -16.90 2.70 -5.38
N LEU A 264 -15.85 2.13 -4.76
CA LEU A 264 -15.31 0.84 -5.20
C LEU A 264 -16.32 -0.30 -5.07
N ILE A 265 -17.08 -0.34 -3.98
CA ILE A 265 -18.13 -1.35 -3.79
C ILE A 265 -19.19 -1.23 -4.91
N ALA A 266 -19.63 0.00 -5.22
CA ALA A 266 -20.62 0.24 -6.27
C ALA A 266 -20.09 -0.14 -7.67
N ILE A 267 -18.85 0.25 -8.01
CA ILE A 267 -18.20 -0.13 -9.27
C ILE A 267 -18.06 -1.64 -9.39
N ASN A 268 -17.62 -2.32 -8.33
CA ASN A 268 -17.48 -3.78 -8.34
C ASN A 268 -18.83 -4.48 -8.57
N LEU A 269 -19.90 -3.98 -7.96
CA LEU A 269 -21.24 -4.50 -8.17
C LEU A 269 -21.70 -4.35 -9.62
N LEU A 270 -21.48 -3.17 -10.21
CA LEU A 270 -21.80 -2.90 -11.62
C LEU A 270 -20.94 -3.77 -12.55
N ASN A 271 -19.65 -3.95 -12.25
CA ASN A 271 -18.76 -4.82 -13.03
C ASN A 271 -19.22 -6.28 -13.03
N VAL A 272 -19.74 -6.78 -11.90
CA VAL A 272 -20.32 -8.14 -11.83
C VAL A 272 -21.52 -8.26 -12.76
N LEU A 273 -22.43 -7.26 -12.75
CA LEU A 273 -23.60 -7.25 -13.64
C LEU A 273 -23.21 -7.13 -15.11
N ALA A 274 -22.25 -6.26 -15.43
CA ALA A 274 -21.69 -6.13 -16.76
C ALA A 274 -21.06 -7.44 -17.24
N SER A 275 -20.38 -8.17 -16.35
CA SER A 275 -19.79 -9.46 -16.66
C SER A 275 -20.86 -10.54 -16.97
N PHE A 276 -21.96 -10.56 -16.21
CA PHE A 276 -23.09 -11.45 -16.53
C PHE A 276 -23.72 -11.13 -17.90
N PHE A 277 -23.89 -9.86 -18.21
CA PHE A 277 -24.39 -9.43 -19.51
C PHE A 277 -23.42 -9.83 -20.63
N SER A 278 -22.12 -9.59 -20.43
CA SER A 278 -21.06 -9.90 -21.40
C SER A 278 -20.91 -11.39 -21.68
N TYR A 279 -21.37 -12.27 -20.79
CA TYR A 279 -21.39 -13.71 -21.04
C TYR A 279 -22.26 -14.07 -22.27
N PHE A 280 -23.34 -13.30 -22.50
CA PHE A 280 -24.23 -13.50 -23.65
C PHE A 280 -23.95 -12.49 -24.78
N HIS A 281 -23.42 -11.30 -24.47
CA HIS A 281 -23.15 -10.22 -25.43
C HIS A 281 -21.74 -9.65 -25.26
N HIS A 282 -20.75 -10.31 -25.87
CA HIS A 282 -19.32 -10.05 -25.65
C HIS A 282 -18.68 -9.05 -26.61
N LYS A 283 -19.33 -8.71 -27.75
CA LYS A 283 -18.74 -7.78 -28.75
C LYS A 283 -18.67 -6.34 -28.25
N ASN A 284 -19.71 -5.89 -27.55
CA ASN A 284 -19.81 -4.54 -26.98
C ASN A 284 -20.19 -4.67 -25.50
N PRO A 285 -19.23 -4.96 -24.62
CA PRO A 285 -19.52 -5.10 -23.20
C PRO A 285 -19.98 -3.75 -22.61
N PRO A 286 -20.88 -3.76 -21.62
CA PRO A 286 -21.29 -2.56 -20.93
C PRO A 286 -20.10 -1.82 -20.31
N THR A 287 -20.08 -0.50 -20.46
CA THR A 287 -19.03 0.34 -19.89
C THR A 287 -19.51 1.04 -18.62
N ILE A 288 -18.59 1.29 -17.71
CA ILE A 288 -18.83 1.90 -16.40
C ILE A 288 -17.79 3.01 -16.20
N ASP A 289 -18.25 4.22 -15.91
CA ASP A 289 -17.34 5.33 -15.56
C ASP A 289 -16.65 5.02 -14.22
N SER A 290 -15.41 5.34 -14.13
CA SER A 290 -14.62 5.20 -12.90
C SER A 290 -14.89 6.32 -11.88
N THR A 291 -15.47 7.44 -12.32
CA THR A 291 -15.88 8.58 -11.50
C THR A 291 -17.27 8.36 -10.93
N ALA A 292 -17.51 8.79 -9.72
CA ALA A 292 -18.81 8.69 -9.08
C ALA A 292 -19.20 9.98 -8.35
N VAL A 293 -20.51 10.28 -8.29
CA VAL A 293 -21.07 11.23 -7.33
C VAL A 293 -21.60 10.44 -6.15
N ILE A 294 -21.25 10.86 -4.95
CA ILE A 294 -21.64 10.21 -3.71
C ILE A 294 -22.45 11.15 -2.87
N PHE A 295 -23.56 10.63 -2.33
CA PHE A 295 -24.39 11.32 -1.37
C PHE A 295 -24.17 10.75 0.04
N ASN A 296 -23.88 11.64 0.98
CA ASN A 296 -23.79 11.33 2.39
C ASN A 296 -24.09 12.59 3.22
N GLU A 297 -24.85 12.45 4.30
CA GLU A 297 -25.13 13.55 5.24
C GLU A 297 -25.59 14.85 4.55
N ASN A 298 -26.54 14.74 3.60
CA ASN A 298 -27.12 15.84 2.81
C ASN A 298 -26.12 16.59 1.91
N LYS A 299 -25.01 15.98 1.53
CA LYS A 299 -24.02 16.56 0.61
C LYS A 299 -23.71 15.62 -0.55
N HIS A 300 -23.64 16.21 -1.75
CA HIS A 300 -23.18 15.51 -2.94
C HIS A 300 -21.74 15.94 -3.26
N PHE A 301 -20.86 14.97 -3.50
CA PHE A 301 -19.47 15.25 -3.87
C PHE A 301 -18.96 14.22 -4.87
N VAL A 302 -18.06 14.67 -5.74
CA VAL A 302 -17.43 13.82 -6.77
C VAL A 302 -16.24 13.09 -6.17
N ILE A 303 -16.15 11.81 -6.48
CA ILE A 303 -15.00 10.97 -6.19
C ILE A 303 -14.41 10.49 -7.51
N GLU A 304 -13.19 10.93 -7.78
CA GLU A 304 -12.40 10.53 -8.95
C GLU A 304 -11.70 9.18 -8.71
N PRO A 305 -11.36 8.44 -9.79
CA PRO A 305 -10.60 7.20 -9.68
C PRO A 305 -9.22 7.45 -9.09
N THR A 306 -8.71 6.46 -8.36
CA THR A 306 -7.33 6.48 -7.89
C THR A 306 -6.39 6.02 -8.99
N THR A 307 -5.18 6.57 -9.01
CA THR A 307 -4.15 6.20 -9.97
C THR A 307 -3.85 4.69 -9.90
N SER A 308 -3.81 4.02 -11.04
CA SER A 308 -3.42 2.61 -11.11
C SER A 308 -2.03 2.40 -10.49
N PRO A 309 -1.80 1.32 -9.73
CA PRO A 309 -0.47 1.00 -9.20
C PRO A 309 0.62 0.97 -10.27
N MET A 310 0.29 0.57 -11.49
CA MET A 310 1.25 0.55 -12.60
C MET A 310 1.60 1.93 -13.13
N ALA A 311 0.68 2.89 -13.04
CA ALA A 311 0.93 4.29 -13.40
C ALA A 311 1.69 5.08 -12.34
N LYS A 312 1.97 4.48 -11.17
CA LYS A 312 2.73 5.10 -10.07
C LYS A 312 4.24 4.99 -10.22
N GLY A 313 4.73 4.16 -11.14
CA GLY A 313 6.16 4.03 -11.45
C GLY A 313 6.68 5.24 -12.22
N GLU A 314 7.98 5.53 -12.05
CA GLU A 314 8.66 6.46 -12.96
C GLU A 314 8.78 5.78 -14.32
N ASP A 315 8.29 6.43 -15.35
CA ASP A 315 8.44 5.97 -16.72
C ASP A 315 9.63 6.69 -17.41
N MET A 316 10.24 6.02 -18.36
CA MET A 316 11.32 6.58 -19.15
C MET A 316 10.76 7.46 -20.26
N SER A 317 11.50 8.49 -20.66
CA SER A 317 11.17 9.20 -21.90
C SER A 317 11.26 8.22 -23.08
N HIS A 318 10.47 8.44 -24.14
CA HIS A 318 10.48 7.61 -25.34
C HIS A 318 11.89 7.43 -25.92
N LYS A 319 12.70 8.50 -25.90
CA LYS A 319 14.09 8.46 -26.38
C LYS A 319 14.96 7.55 -25.51
N SER A 320 14.91 7.73 -24.18
CA SER A 320 15.70 6.91 -23.26
C SER A 320 15.29 5.44 -23.29
N ALA A 321 14.00 5.16 -23.43
CA ALA A 321 13.48 3.80 -23.57
C ALA A 321 13.98 3.13 -24.86
N ALA A 322 13.98 3.87 -25.99
CA ALA A 322 14.50 3.38 -27.27
C ALA A 322 16.00 3.08 -27.21
N GLU A 323 16.79 4.01 -26.67
CA GLU A 323 18.24 3.84 -26.49
C GLU A 323 18.58 2.62 -25.61
N MET A 324 17.81 2.44 -24.54
CA MET A 324 18.00 1.31 -23.61
C MET A 324 17.61 -0.02 -24.25
N LEU A 325 16.53 -0.04 -25.04
CA LEU A 325 16.09 -1.21 -25.79
C LEU A 325 17.13 -1.62 -26.83
N GLU A 326 17.65 -0.67 -27.59
CA GLU A 326 18.72 -0.93 -28.59
C GLU A 326 19.99 -1.49 -27.92
N ALA A 327 20.43 -0.87 -26.81
CA ALA A 327 21.59 -1.33 -26.06
C ALA A 327 21.38 -2.76 -25.51
N PHE A 328 20.18 -3.07 -25.03
CA PHE A 328 19.81 -4.40 -24.58
C PHE A 328 19.84 -5.40 -25.74
N MET A 329 19.18 -5.11 -26.84
CA MET A 329 19.08 -6.00 -28.01
C MET A 329 20.45 -6.30 -28.66
N LYS A 330 21.39 -5.34 -28.64
CA LYS A 330 22.77 -5.58 -29.09
C LYS A 330 23.52 -6.63 -28.27
N LYS A 331 23.20 -6.75 -26.97
CA LYS A 331 23.82 -7.70 -26.05
C LYS A 331 23.04 -9.00 -25.91
N PHE A 332 21.77 -9.01 -26.35
CA PHE A 332 20.87 -10.14 -26.16
C PHE A 332 21.01 -11.15 -27.29
N THR A 333 21.79 -12.18 -27.08
CA THR A 333 22.06 -13.27 -28.03
C THR A 333 21.56 -14.63 -27.51
N PRO A 334 20.25 -14.81 -27.30
CA PRO A 334 19.71 -16.04 -26.73
C PRO A 334 19.66 -17.19 -27.74
N THR A 335 19.65 -18.42 -27.22
CA THR A 335 19.24 -19.60 -28.03
C THR A 335 17.77 -19.45 -28.47
N ASN A 336 17.35 -20.21 -29.48
CA ASN A 336 15.95 -20.14 -29.96
C ASN A 336 14.93 -20.45 -28.86
N SER A 337 15.19 -21.44 -28.01
CA SER A 337 14.29 -21.78 -26.90
C SER A 337 14.21 -20.67 -25.86
N THR A 338 15.33 -20.05 -25.52
CA THR A 338 15.38 -18.90 -24.59
C THR A 338 14.67 -17.69 -25.19
N ARG A 339 14.79 -17.44 -26.49
CA ARG A 339 14.11 -16.34 -27.18
C ARG A 339 12.60 -16.51 -27.12
N LEU A 340 12.08 -17.72 -27.34
CA LEU A 340 10.64 -17.99 -27.26
C LEU A 340 10.11 -17.77 -25.83
N LYS A 341 10.80 -18.23 -24.81
CA LYS A 341 10.45 -17.99 -23.40
C LYS A 341 10.47 -16.50 -23.07
N PHE A 342 11.50 -15.79 -23.50
CA PHE A 342 11.62 -14.35 -23.27
C PHE A 342 10.49 -13.57 -23.95
N ASN A 343 10.20 -13.83 -25.22
CA ASN A 343 9.09 -13.18 -25.93
C ASN A 343 7.75 -13.42 -25.25
N ARG A 344 7.49 -14.65 -24.79
CA ARG A 344 6.28 -14.96 -24.02
C ARG A 344 6.21 -14.18 -22.70
N ALA A 345 7.32 -14.10 -21.98
CA ALA A 345 7.41 -13.34 -20.73
C ALA A 345 7.14 -11.84 -20.94
N VAL A 346 7.72 -11.24 -21.99
CA VAL A 346 7.48 -9.83 -22.35
C VAL A 346 6.02 -9.59 -22.70
N ASN A 347 5.39 -10.48 -23.48
CA ASN A 347 3.97 -10.36 -23.82
C ASN A 347 3.06 -10.45 -22.57
N LEU A 348 3.31 -11.41 -21.68
CA LEU A 348 2.56 -11.57 -20.44
C LEU A 348 2.75 -10.34 -19.51
N HIS A 349 3.96 -9.81 -19.42
CA HIS A 349 4.24 -8.58 -18.67
C HIS A 349 3.47 -7.39 -19.26
N SER A 350 3.43 -7.25 -20.59
CA SER A 350 2.64 -6.21 -21.26
C SER A 350 1.14 -6.33 -20.93
N LEU A 351 0.59 -7.56 -20.99
CA LEU A 351 -0.80 -7.82 -20.59
C LEU A 351 -1.06 -7.48 -19.12
N ALA A 352 -0.10 -7.77 -18.23
CA ALA A 352 -0.20 -7.40 -16.82
C ALA A 352 -0.26 -5.88 -16.62
N ILE A 353 0.58 -5.12 -17.34
CA ILE A 353 0.60 -3.65 -17.25
C ILE A 353 -0.72 -3.05 -17.76
N GLN A 354 -1.26 -3.58 -18.85
CA GLN A 354 -2.48 -3.08 -19.50
C GLN A 354 -3.76 -3.49 -18.78
N SER A 355 -3.71 -4.50 -17.88
CA SER A 355 -4.90 -4.99 -17.20
C SER A 355 -5.41 -4.02 -16.13
N ASP A 356 -6.70 -3.77 -16.10
CA ASP A 356 -7.38 -3.02 -15.04
C ASP A 356 -7.68 -3.86 -13.79
N SER A 357 -7.74 -5.20 -13.94
CA SER A 357 -7.95 -6.13 -12.82
C SER A 357 -6.63 -6.47 -12.12
N ASN A 358 -6.59 -6.29 -10.80
CA ASN A 358 -5.44 -6.68 -9.98
C ASN A 358 -5.20 -8.20 -10.00
N GLU A 359 -6.26 -9.00 -10.08
CA GLU A 359 -6.20 -10.46 -10.17
C GLU A 359 -5.54 -10.89 -11.48
N ASN A 360 -5.99 -10.36 -12.62
CA ASN A 360 -5.40 -10.64 -13.92
C ASN A 360 -3.95 -10.16 -14.01
N ARG A 361 -3.66 -9.02 -13.41
CA ARG A 361 -2.30 -8.48 -13.31
C ARG A 361 -1.38 -9.42 -12.55
N LEU A 362 -1.80 -9.87 -11.37
CA LEU A 362 -1.06 -10.82 -10.56
C LEU A 362 -0.86 -12.15 -11.30
N LEU A 363 -1.91 -12.68 -11.91
CA LEU A 363 -1.85 -13.93 -12.67
C LEU A 363 -0.84 -13.85 -13.83
N ASN A 364 -0.91 -12.80 -14.64
CA ASN A 364 0.01 -12.62 -15.77
C ASN A 364 1.46 -12.44 -15.31
N LEU A 365 1.71 -11.68 -14.23
CA LEU A 365 3.05 -11.57 -13.64
C LEU A 365 3.54 -12.91 -13.09
N TRP A 366 2.68 -13.68 -12.44
CA TRP A 366 3.02 -15.01 -11.95
C TRP A 366 3.43 -15.94 -13.09
N ILE A 367 2.63 -16.04 -14.16
CA ILE A 367 2.94 -16.86 -15.35
C ILE A 367 4.24 -16.34 -16.02
N THR A 368 4.50 -15.02 -15.99
CA THR A 368 5.77 -14.45 -16.47
C THR A 368 6.95 -15.04 -15.71
N TYR A 369 6.90 -15.06 -14.38
CA TYR A 369 7.96 -15.64 -13.55
C TYR A 369 8.10 -17.14 -13.74
N GLU A 370 7.00 -17.89 -13.85
CA GLU A 370 7.05 -19.32 -14.18
C GLU A 370 7.70 -19.57 -15.54
N THR A 371 7.43 -18.73 -16.52
CA THR A 371 8.01 -18.85 -17.87
C THR A 371 9.53 -18.61 -17.84
N LEU A 372 10.00 -17.63 -17.04
CA LEU A 372 11.42 -17.29 -16.96
C LEU A 372 12.21 -18.25 -16.08
N PHE A 373 11.67 -18.63 -14.94
CA PHE A 373 12.40 -19.35 -13.88
C PHE A 373 11.92 -20.78 -13.66
N GLY A 374 10.82 -21.22 -14.28
CA GLY A 374 10.31 -22.57 -14.13
C GLY A 374 11.24 -23.61 -14.74
N THR A 375 11.68 -24.58 -13.94
CA THR A 375 12.58 -25.68 -14.38
C THR A 375 11.85 -26.98 -14.69
N GLY A 376 10.56 -27.09 -14.36
CA GLY A 376 9.76 -28.31 -14.54
C GLY A 376 10.11 -29.49 -13.62
N LYS A 377 11.09 -29.34 -12.72
CA LYS A 377 11.64 -30.45 -11.92
C LYS A 377 11.39 -30.33 -10.39
N THR A 378 10.99 -29.18 -9.88
CA THR A 378 10.80 -28.93 -8.43
C THR A 378 9.58 -28.06 -8.17
N THR A 379 9.21 -27.90 -6.89
CA THR A 379 8.17 -26.94 -6.50
C THR A 379 8.50 -25.56 -7.06
N THR A 380 7.82 -25.21 -8.16
CA THR A 380 8.08 -24.01 -8.98
C THR A 380 8.11 -22.73 -8.13
N VAL A 381 7.26 -22.65 -7.09
CA VAL A 381 7.15 -21.49 -6.19
C VAL A 381 8.46 -21.22 -5.46
N VAL A 382 9.05 -22.23 -4.79
CA VAL A 382 10.29 -22.08 -4.03
C VAL A 382 11.46 -21.68 -4.94
N HIS A 383 11.53 -22.26 -6.12
CA HIS A 383 12.58 -21.93 -7.09
C HIS A 383 12.48 -20.48 -7.58
N ILE A 384 11.25 -20.03 -7.89
CA ILE A 384 10.97 -18.63 -8.30
C ILE A 384 11.35 -17.67 -7.17
N ILE A 385 10.91 -17.92 -5.94
CA ILE A 385 11.22 -17.08 -4.78
C ILE A 385 12.72 -16.97 -4.58
N ASN A 386 13.44 -18.09 -4.58
CA ASN A 386 14.90 -18.10 -4.41
C ASN A 386 15.62 -17.34 -5.53
N SER A 387 15.18 -17.48 -6.77
CA SER A 387 15.78 -16.77 -7.92
C SER A 387 15.52 -15.26 -7.86
N LEU A 388 14.31 -14.86 -7.48
CA LEU A 388 13.92 -13.46 -7.41
C LEU A 388 14.50 -12.75 -6.18
N SER A 389 14.63 -13.43 -5.04
CA SER A 389 15.05 -12.80 -3.79
C SER A 389 16.44 -12.15 -3.90
N HIS A 390 17.37 -12.77 -4.60
CA HIS A 390 18.71 -12.21 -4.81
C HIS A 390 18.67 -10.94 -5.67
N ILE A 391 17.96 -10.97 -6.80
CA ILE A 391 17.83 -9.84 -7.72
C ILE A 391 17.09 -8.68 -7.06
N THR A 392 15.95 -8.98 -6.40
CA THR A 392 15.13 -7.96 -5.76
C THR A 392 15.82 -7.33 -4.56
N SER A 393 16.62 -8.09 -3.80
CA SER A 393 17.41 -7.55 -2.68
C SER A 393 18.43 -6.52 -3.13
N LEU A 394 19.22 -6.83 -4.18
CA LEU A 394 20.18 -5.88 -4.75
C LEU A 394 19.49 -4.61 -5.26
N LYS A 395 18.42 -4.77 -6.05
CA LYS A 395 17.64 -3.63 -6.58
C LYS A 395 16.95 -2.83 -5.48
N TYR A 396 16.56 -3.46 -4.38
CA TYR A 396 15.97 -2.77 -3.25
C TYR A 396 16.96 -1.83 -2.55
N PHE A 397 18.22 -2.26 -2.37
CA PHE A 397 19.27 -1.38 -1.84
C PHE A 397 19.52 -0.17 -2.75
N GLU A 398 19.70 -0.39 -4.04
CA GLU A 398 19.85 0.68 -5.01
C GLU A 398 18.67 1.67 -4.94
N LYS A 399 17.46 1.15 -4.86
CA LYS A 399 16.23 1.96 -4.75
C LYS A 399 16.18 2.78 -3.46
N ILE A 400 16.60 2.24 -2.31
CA ILE A 400 16.66 2.99 -1.04
C ILE A 400 17.54 4.23 -1.18
N PHE A 401 18.77 4.07 -1.68
CA PHE A 401 19.71 5.18 -1.78
C PHE A 401 19.32 6.17 -2.88
N ASN A 402 18.74 5.70 -3.97
CA ASN A 402 18.19 6.58 -5.02
C ASN A 402 17.04 7.47 -4.48
N GLU A 403 16.10 6.88 -3.75
CA GLU A 403 15.02 7.65 -3.12
C GLU A 403 15.52 8.60 -2.01
N LEU A 404 16.57 8.21 -1.30
CA LEU A 404 17.21 9.10 -0.32
C LEU A 404 17.92 10.25 -1.02
N SER A 405 18.64 9.99 -2.13
CA SER A 405 19.25 10.99 -3.00
C SER A 405 18.23 12.02 -3.47
N LYS A 406 17.13 11.57 -4.05
CA LYS A 406 16.01 12.42 -4.49
C LYS A 406 15.42 13.24 -3.32
N SER A 407 15.30 12.63 -2.14
CA SER A 407 14.75 13.30 -0.95
C SER A 407 15.66 14.41 -0.43
N ILE A 408 16.96 14.19 -0.37
CA ILE A 408 17.95 15.18 0.06
C ILE A 408 18.03 16.32 -0.98
N ASN A 409 18.11 15.99 -2.27
CA ASN A 409 18.13 16.99 -3.33
C ASN A 409 16.86 17.86 -3.36
N ALA A 410 15.68 17.26 -3.19
CA ALA A 410 14.41 17.98 -3.10
C ALA A 410 14.30 18.85 -1.85
N TRP A 411 14.94 18.45 -0.73
CA TRP A 411 15.00 19.24 0.49
C TRP A 411 15.93 20.44 0.31
N ASN A 412 17.21 20.19 -0.06
CA ASN A 412 18.20 21.23 -0.25
C ASN A 412 19.26 20.81 -1.27
N LYS A 413 19.20 21.42 -2.46
CA LYS A 413 20.10 21.12 -3.57
C LYS A 413 21.56 21.48 -3.25
N GLU A 414 21.82 22.54 -2.49
CA GLU A 414 23.19 22.94 -2.14
C GLU A 414 23.84 21.92 -1.20
N GLU A 415 23.12 21.45 -0.19
CA GLU A 415 23.62 20.41 0.72
C GLU A 415 23.83 19.08 -0.03
N PHE A 416 22.98 18.76 -0.97
CA PHE A 416 23.15 17.59 -1.83
C PHE A 416 24.44 17.67 -2.66
N GLU A 417 24.69 18.81 -3.32
CA GLU A 417 25.91 19.02 -4.10
C GLU A 417 27.17 19.04 -3.20
N LYS A 418 27.10 19.51 -1.95
CA LYS A 418 28.20 19.39 -0.99
C LYS A 418 28.53 17.93 -0.67
N ILE A 419 27.51 17.09 -0.46
CA ILE A 419 27.69 15.65 -0.22
C ILE A 419 28.35 14.98 -1.42
N LYS A 420 27.94 15.28 -2.66
CA LYS A 420 28.56 14.75 -3.87
C LYS A 420 30.04 15.12 -3.99
N LYS A 421 30.37 16.37 -3.75
CA LYS A 421 31.77 16.85 -3.77
C LYS A 421 32.60 16.19 -2.69
N LEU A 422 32.06 16.02 -1.49
CA LEU A 422 32.73 15.44 -0.34
C LEU A 422 33.08 13.97 -0.57
N THR A 423 32.15 13.20 -1.15
CA THR A 423 32.32 11.77 -1.39
C THR A 423 33.12 11.45 -2.64
N ASN A 424 33.28 12.41 -3.55
CA ASN A 424 33.99 12.28 -4.83
C ASN A 424 33.52 11.07 -5.69
N GLU A 425 32.23 10.75 -5.63
CA GLU A 425 31.63 9.62 -6.33
C GLU A 425 30.95 10.08 -7.64
N ASN A 426 31.09 9.27 -8.68
CA ASN A 426 30.52 9.57 -10.01
C ASN A 426 29.00 9.39 -10.09
N SER A 427 28.40 8.62 -9.19
CA SER A 427 26.96 8.35 -9.14
C SER A 427 26.35 8.96 -7.91
N GLU A 428 25.21 9.64 -8.09
CA GLU A 428 24.43 10.23 -6.98
C GLU A 428 24.03 9.19 -5.93
N THR A 429 23.63 8.00 -6.36
CA THR A 429 23.27 6.89 -5.48
C THR A 429 24.47 6.40 -4.68
N LYS A 430 25.65 6.25 -5.34
CA LYS A 430 26.89 5.87 -4.67
C LYS A 430 27.36 6.93 -3.69
N ALA A 431 27.25 8.22 -4.05
CA ALA A 431 27.61 9.33 -3.18
C ALA A 431 26.81 9.31 -1.86
N ILE A 432 25.49 9.15 -1.95
CA ILE A 432 24.62 9.08 -0.77
C ILE A 432 24.86 7.79 0.02
N CYS A 433 25.12 6.66 -0.64
CA CYS A 433 25.49 5.41 0.02
C CYS A 433 26.76 5.59 0.85
N SER A 434 27.85 6.06 0.24
CA SER A 434 29.14 6.33 0.90
C SER A 434 28.98 7.30 2.06
N PHE A 435 28.25 8.40 1.87
CA PHE A 435 27.95 9.37 2.91
C PHE A 435 27.21 8.78 4.10
N CYS A 436 26.19 7.94 3.87
CA CYS A 436 25.37 7.36 4.94
C CYS A 436 26.12 6.27 5.74
N ILE A 437 26.95 5.46 5.07
CA ILE A 437 27.52 4.24 5.68
C ILE A 437 28.93 4.46 6.25
N SER A 438 29.76 5.25 5.57
CA SER A 438 31.17 5.41 5.97
C SER A 438 31.33 6.19 7.27
N SER A 439 32.21 5.71 8.16
CA SER A 439 32.61 6.41 9.38
C SER A 439 33.33 7.73 9.11
N ASN A 440 33.94 7.87 7.92
CA ASN A 440 34.71 9.06 7.54
C ASN A 440 33.85 10.35 7.52
N TYR A 441 32.53 10.22 7.38
CA TYR A 441 31.61 11.38 7.26
C TYR A 441 30.72 11.56 8.50
N GLU A 442 31.16 11.08 9.67
CA GLU A 442 30.35 11.17 10.90
C GLU A 442 30.07 12.61 11.33
N ASN A 443 31.07 13.48 11.26
CA ASN A 443 30.91 14.89 11.65
C ASN A 443 30.01 15.66 10.69
N GLU A 444 30.13 15.40 9.41
CA GLU A 444 29.31 16.01 8.37
C GLU A 444 27.86 15.54 8.48
N ARG A 445 27.61 14.26 8.83
CA ARG A 445 26.27 13.78 9.15
C ARG A 445 25.67 14.47 10.37
N LYS A 446 26.45 14.67 11.45
CA LYS A 446 25.98 15.42 12.63
C LYS A 446 25.60 16.85 12.27
N THR A 447 26.39 17.50 11.40
CA THR A 447 26.07 18.83 10.86
C THR A 447 24.81 18.82 10.03
N LEU A 448 24.61 17.80 9.17
CA LEU A 448 23.40 17.65 8.40
C LEU A 448 22.17 17.44 9.31
N TYR A 449 22.31 16.65 10.38
CA TYR A 449 21.21 16.39 11.32
C TYR A 449 20.70 17.65 12.00
N SER A 450 21.57 18.61 12.35
CA SER A 450 21.17 19.89 12.94
C SER A 450 20.38 20.79 11.99
N LYS A 451 20.53 20.60 10.66
CA LYS A 451 19.77 21.31 9.62
C LYS A 451 18.43 20.65 9.29
N LEU A 452 18.22 19.40 9.69
CA LEU A 452 17.03 18.60 9.35
C LEU A 452 15.92 18.67 10.43
N ASN A 453 15.81 19.77 11.17
CA ASN A 453 14.79 19.91 12.21
C ASN A 453 13.36 19.83 11.68
N GLU A 454 13.10 20.38 10.47
CA GLU A 454 11.80 20.32 9.80
C GLU A 454 11.54 18.96 9.10
N PHE A 455 12.54 18.07 9.06
CA PHE A 455 12.44 16.77 8.39
C PHE A 455 12.95 15.63 9.28
N PRO A 456 12.33 15.44 10.47
CA PRO A 456 12.75 14.40 11.41
C PRO A 456 12.69 12.98 10.83
N LEU A 457 11.83 12.71 9.87
CA LEU A 457 11.78 11.41 9.18
C LEU A 457 13.03 11.20 8.30
N LEU A 458 13.47 12.19 7.56
CA LEU A 458 14.68 12.11 6.73
C LEU A 458 15.91 11.90 7.60
N ARG A 459 16.03 12.67 8.71
CA ARG A 459 17.09 12.49 9.71
C ARG A 459 17.10 11.07 10.28
N PHE A 460 15.95 10.56 10.68
CA PHE A 460 15.82 9.19 11.21
C PHE A 460 16.26 8.13 10.19
N ARG A 461 15.96 8.30 8.91
CA ARG A 461 16.37 7.36 7.86
C ARG A 461 17.87 7.29 7.68
N ILE A 462 18.52 8.45 7.60
CA ILE A 462 19.98 8.53 7.47
C ILE A 462 20.64 7.88 8.69
N ASP A 463 20.17 8.20 9.91
CA ASP A 463 20.68 7.62 11.16
C ASP A 463 20.47 6.08 11.21
N ASN A 464 19.31 5.62 10.83
CA ASN A 464 18.98 4.19 10.83
C ASN A 464 19.81 3.39 9.82
N LEU A 465 20.05 3.94 8.63
CA LEU A 465 20.95 3.34 7.64
C LEU A 465 22.39 3.29 8.17
N ASN A 466 22.87 4.35 8.76
CA ASN A 466 24.20 4.38 9.36
C ASN A 466 24.35 3.32 10.46
N LYS A 467 23.42 3.21 11.39
CA LYS A 467 23.46 2.22 12.49
C LYS A 467 23.39 0.78 12.03
N ASN A 468 22.55 0.49 11.03
CA ASN A 468 22.34 -0.88 10.59
C ASN A 468 23.35 -1.36 9.56
N LEU A 469 23.85 -0.47 8.71
CA LEU A 469 24.77 -0.83 7.61
C LEU A 469 26.23 -0.46 7.91
N GLY A 470 26.46 0.59 8.69
CA GLY A 470 27.82 1.02 9.04
C GLY A 470 28.62 0.02 9.88
N SER A 471 27.93 -0.89 10.59
CA SER A 471 28.58 -1.97 11.36
C SER A 471 28.96 -3.19 10.50
N THR A 472 28.42 -3.33 9.30
CA THR A 472 28.74 -4.42 8.37
C THR A 472 29.87 -4.02 7.43
N LYS A 473 31.13 -4.26 7.83
CA LYS A 473 32.35 -4.03 7.03
C LYS A 473 32.41 -4.78 5.68
N LYS A 474 31.33 -5.44 5.28
CA LYS A 474 31.19 -6.20 4.04
C LYS A 474 29.96 -5.74 3.27
N ILE A 475 29.92 -4.50 2.86
CA ILE A 475 28.88 -4.07 1.94
C ILE A 475 29.55 -3.49 0.69
N VAL A 476 29.53 -4.38 -0.30
CA VAL A 476 29.13 -4.09 -1.66
C VAL A 476 30.05 -3.12 -2.37
N SER A 477 31.07 -3.68 -3.01
CA SER A 477 31.48 -3.14 -4.30
C SER A 477 30.23 -3.22 -5.21
N PHE A 478 29.64 -2.09 -5.49
CA PHE A 478 28.68 -1.91 -6.59
C PHE A 478 29.52 -1.82 -7.90
N ASP A 479 30.12 -2.91 -8.32
CA ASP A 479 30.74 -3.06 -9.63
C ASP A 479 29.78 -3.70 -10.61
#